data_a095cafbdd90a5bfa1f3e0784078e43e
#
_entry.id   a095cafbdd90a5bfa1f3e0784078e43e
#
_cell.length_a   1.000
_cell.length_b   1.000
_cell.length_c   1.000
_cell.angle_alpha   90.00
_cell.angle_beta   90.00
_cell.angle_gamma   90.00
#
_symmetry.space_group_name_H-M   'P 1'
#
loop_
_entity.id
_entity.type
_entity.pdbx_description
1 polymer ?
#
loop_
_entity_poly.entity_id
_entity_poly.type
_entity_poly.pdbx_seq_one_letter_code
_entity_poly.pdbx_strand_id
1 'polypeptide(L)' 'IASAVEQQGAATREIARNIQQAATGTQEVSSNITGVTQAAGDTGHAAGQMLAATSELAKQSETLRAEVDSFLRDIKAA' A
#
# COMPACT_ATOMS: atom_id res chain seq x y z
N ILE A 1 -7.36 55.75 12.91
CA ILE A 1 -5.98 55.23 12.67
C ILE A 1 -5.65 54.11 13.65
N ALA A 2 -5.92 54.32 14.95
CA ALA A 2 -5.70 53.29 15.97
C ALA A 2 -6.55 52.06 15.71
N SER A 3 -7.78 52.29 15.27
CA SER A 3 -8.73 51.19 14.93
C SER A 3 -8.24 50.38 13.75
N ALA A 4 -7.68 51.04 12.73
CA ALA A 4 -7.14 50.40 11.55
C ALA A 4 -5.91 49.54 11.90
N VAL A 5 -5.05 50.04 12.78
CA VAL A 5 -3.87 49.31 13.25
C VAL A 5 -4.27 48.10 14.07
N GLU A 6 -5.28 48.21 14.93
CA GLU A 6 -5.79 47.10 15.71
C GLU A 6 -6.40 46.00 14.79
N GLN A 7 -7.15 46.41 13.81
CA GLN A 7 -7.72 45.49 12.84
C GLN A 7 -6.63 44.79 12.03
N GLN A 8 -5.59 45.53 11.65
CA GLN A 8 -4.44 44.95 10.98
C GLN A 8 -3.73 43.91 11.83
N GLY A 9 -3.57 44.23 13.11
CA GLY A 9 -2.93 43.32 14.07
C GLY A 9 -3.72 42.06 14.24
N ALA A 10 -5.04 42.17 14.35
CA ALA A 10 -5.93 41.01 14.47
C ALA A 10 -5.89 40.14 13.19
N ALA A 11 -5.93 40.79 12.03
CA ALA A 11 -5.86 40.07 10.75
C ALA A 11 -4.53 39.35 10.60
N THR A 12 -3.43 40.00 11.00
CA THR A 12 -2.10 39.39 10.92
C THR A 12 -2.00 38.17 11.83
N ARG A 13 -2.57 38.23 13.01
CA ARG A 13 -2.59 37.08 13.94
C ARG A 13 -3.41 35.91 13.37
N GLU A 14 -4.52 36.24 12.71
CA GLU A 14 -5.35 35.23 12.07
C GLU A 14 -4.61 34.55 10.92
N ILE A 15 -3.91 35.33 10.10
CA ILE A 15 -3.08 34.81 9.01
C ILE A 15 -1.99 33.89 9.56
N ALA A 16 -1.33 34.29 10.65
CA ALA A 16 -0.30 33.48 11.30
C ALA A 16 -0.86 32.13 11.76
N ARG A 17 -2.05 32.13 12.36
CA ARG A 17 -2.71 30.90 12.77
C ARG A 17 -3.06 30.02 11.58
N ASN A 18 -3.56 30.60 10.51
CA ASN A 18 -3.90 29.88 9.30
C ASN A 18 -2.66 29.24 8.67
N ILE A 19 -1.54 29.96 8.67
CA ILE A 19 -0.27 29.43 8.15
C ILE A 19 0.17 28.24 9.00
N GLN A 20 0.06 28.32 10.32
CA GLN A 20 0.40 27.22 11.21
C GLN A 20 -0.48 26.00 10.98
N GLN A 21 -1.78 26.21 10.79
CA GLN A 21 -2.71 25.13 10.49
C GLN A 21 -2.37 24.48 9.16
N ALA A 22 -2.02 25.30 8.16
CA ALA A 22 -1.62 24.78 6.86
C ALA A 22 -0.34 23.95 6.95
N ALA A 23 0.63 24.41 7.74
CA ALA A 23 1.88 23.68 7.95
C ALA A 23 1.64 22.34 8.64
N THR A 24 0.76 22.33 9.66
CA THR A 24 0.38 21.09 10.35
C THR A 24 -0.32 20.12 9.39
N GLY A 25 -1.24 20.65 8.59
CA GLY A 25 -1.94 19.84 7.58
C GLY A 25 -0.98 19.25 6.56
N THR A 26 0.00 20.03 6.12
CA THR A 26 1.02 19.57 5.18
C THR A 26 1.86 18.44 5.78
N GLN A 27 2.21 18.55 7.06
CA GLN A 27 2.94 17.50 7.76
C GLN A 27 2.11 16.21 7.86
N GLU A 28 0.83 16.35 8.15
CA GLU A 28 -0.08 15.19 8.20
C GLU A 28 -0.18 14.49 6.85
N VAL A 29 -0.29 15.28 5.77
CA VAL A 29 -0.34 14.73 4.41
C VAL A 29 0.97 14.00 4.09
N SER A 30 2.11 14.59 4.44
CA SER A 30 3.42 13.99 4.23
C SER A 30 3.52 12.65 4.97
N SER A 31 3.07 12.62 6.21
CA SER A 31 3.03 11.41 7.05
C SER A 31 2.15 10.35 6.43
N ASN A 32 0.97 10.75 5.94
CA ASN A 32 0.02 9.84 5.30
C ASN A 32 0.60 9.26 4.00
N ILE A 33 1.32 10.08 3.24
CA ILE A 33 1.97 9.62 2.00
C ILE A 33 3.02 8.57 2.32
N THR A 34 3.80 8.77 3.37
CA THR A 34 4.77 7.77 3.83
C THR A 34 4.08 6.45 4.17
N GLY A 35 2.96 6.52 4.89
CA GLY A 35 2.16 5.35 5.24
C GLY A 35 1.60 4.63 4.02
N VAL A 36 1.10 5.38 3.05
CA VAL A 36 0.56 4.82 1.81
C VAL A 36 1.67 4.16 0.99
N THR A 37 2.84 4.80 0.91
CA THR A 37 4.00 4.24 0.21
C THR A 37 4.43 2.91 0.83
N GLN A 38 4.44 2.86 2.17
CA GLN A 38 4.77 1.64 2.89
C GLN A 38 3.74 0.54 2.64
N ALA A 39 2.46 0.88 2.71
CA ALA A 39 1.37 -0.06 2.44
C ALA A 39 1.44 -0.58 1.01
N ALA A 40 1.75 0.28 0.04
CA ALA A 40 1.91 -0.12 -1.35
C ALA A 40 3.08 -1.10 -1.51
N GLY A 41 4.19 -0.86 -0.80
CA GLY A 41 5.33 -1.76 -0.77
C GLY A 41 4.97 -3.12 -0.19
N ASP A 42 4.22 -3.13 0.89
CA ASP A 42 3.74 -4.36 1.54
C ASP A 42 2.81 -5.14 0.60
N THR A 43 1.93 -4.43 -0.10
CA THR A 43 1.01 -5.03 -1.07
C THR A 43 1.80 -5.67 -2.22
N GLY A 44 2.84 -4.97 -2.71
CA GLY A 44 3.72 -5.50 -3.75
C GLY A 44 4.43 -6.77 -3.31
N HIS A 45 4.89 -6.79 -2.07
CA HIS A 45 5.54 -7.96 -1.46
C HIS A 45 4.57 -9.14 -1.40
N ALA A 46 3.35 -8.89 -0.92
CA ALA A 46 2.32 -9.92 -0.81
C ALA A 46 1.94 -10.46 -2.19
N ALA A 47 1.83 -9.58 -3.19
CA ALA A 47 1.54 -9.99 -4.57
C ALA A 47 2.64 -10.88 -5.13
N GLY A 48 3.90 -10.55 -4.85
CA GLY A 48 5.05 -11.36 -5.24
C GLY A 48 5.01 -12.74 -4.60
N GLN A 49 4.65 -12.82 -3.33
CA GLN A 49 4.51 -14.09 -2.62
C GLN A 49 3.37 -14.93 -3.19
N MET A 50 2.26 -14.30 -3.54
CA MET A 50 1.14 -14.97 -4.18
C MET A 50 1.53 -15.53 -5.54
N LEU A 51 2.30 -14.78 -6.29
CA LEU A 51 2.79 -15.21 -7.60
C LEU A 51 3.67 -16.44 -7.46
N ALA A 52 4.59 -16.42 -6.49
CA ALA A 52 5.46 -17.56 -6.20
C ALA A 52 4.67 -18.79 -5.75
N ALA A 53 3.66 -18.59 -4.91
CA ALA A 53 2.80 -19.66 -4.44
C ALA A 53 1.99 -20.26 -5.59
N THR A 54 1.48 -19.43 -6.49
CA THR A 54 0.72 -19.86 -7.66
C THR A 54 1.62 -20.68 -8.61
N SER A 55 2.85 -20.22 -8.80
CA SER A 55 3.83 -20.92 -9.64
C SER A 55 4.15 -22.30 -9.07
N GLU A 56 4.34 -22.38 -7.75
CA GLU A 56 4.59 -23.62 -7.05
C GLU A 56 3.40 -24.57 -7.16
N LEU A 57 2.19 -24.03 -7.01
CA LEU A 57 0.96 -24.81 -7.13
C LEU A 57 0.82 -25.38 -8.54
N ALA A 58 1.16 -24.61 -9.57
CA ALA A 58 1.13 -25.07 -10.96
C ALA A 58 2.11 -26.23 -11.17
N LYS A 59 3.30 -26.14 -10.58
CA LYS A 59 4.29 -27.22 -10.62
C LYS A 59 3.78 -28.48 -9.96
N GLN A 60 3.18 -28.35 -8.78
CA GLN A 60 2.63 -29.49 -8.03
C GLN A 60 1.48 -30.13 -8.79
N SER A 61 0.65 -29.34 -9.46
CA SER A 61 -0.45 -29.85 -10.27
C SER A 61 0.08 -30.67 -11.43
N GLU A 62 1.14 -30.21 -12.07
CA GLU A 62 1.77 -30.93 -13.19
C GLU A 62 2.38 -32.24 -12.72
N THR A 63 3.03 -32.23 -11.58
CA THR A 63 3.61 -33.43 -10.95
C THR A 63 2.52 -34.44 -10.61
N LEU A 64 1.42 -33.97 -10.04
CA LEU A 64 0.30 -34.81 -9.68
C LEU A 64 -0.33 -35.47 -10.93
N ARG A 65 -0.49 -34.69 -11.98
CA ARG A 65 -1.02 -35.18 -13.23
C ARG A 65 -0.13 -36.29 -13.78
N ALA A 66 1.18 -36.09 -13.76
CA ALA A 66 2.14 -37.09 -14.23
C ALA A 66 2.05 -38.39 -13.40
N GLU A 67 1.92 -38.23 -12.09
CA GLU A 67 1.80 -39.37 -11.16
C GLU A 67 0.49 -40.14 -11.39
N VAL A 68 -0.61 -39.44 -11.61
CA VAL A 68 -1.91 -40.06 -11.89
C VAL A 68 -1.84 -40.78 -13.22
N ASP A 69 -1.24 -40.21 -14.24
CA ASP A 69 -1.07 -40.84 -15.54
C ASP A 69 -0.24 -42.12 -15.43
N SER A 70 0.84 -42.06 -14.67
CA SER A 70 1.71 -43.21 -14.43
C SER A 70 0.96 -44.32 -13.70
N PHE A 71 0.20 -43.97 -12.68
CA PHE A 71 -0.62 -44.89 -11.89
C PHE A 71 -1.66 -45.61 -12.79
N LEU A 72 -2.35 -44.83 -13.62
CA LEU A 72 -3.35 -45.39 -14.53
C LEU A 72 -2.73 -46.32 -15.57
N ARG A 73 -1.55 -45.97 -16.04
CA ARG A 73 -0.82 -46.83 -16.99
C ARG A 73 -0.42 -48.15 -16.33
N ASP A 74 0.05 -48.10 -15.08
CA ASP A 74 0.43 -49.27 -14.33
C ASP A 74 -0.77 -50.20 -14.10
N ILE A 75 -1.93 -49.65 -13.79
CA ILE A 75 -3.16 -50.41 -13.61
C ILE A 75 -3.56 -51.06 -14.91
N LYS A 76 -3.50 -50.35 -16.02
CA LYS A 76 -3.86 -50.90 -17.36
C LYS A 76 -2.90 -51.96 -17.80
N ALA A 77 -1.63 -51.83 -17.47
CA ALA A 77 -0.61 -52.83 -17.81
C ALA A 77 -0.74 -54.09 -16.99
N ALA A 78 -1.27 -53.96 -15.78
CA ALA A 78 -1.49 -55.12 -14.91
C ALA A 78 -2.76 -55.87 -15.35
#